data_2106f42116097c402b45b003cf7b00d7
#
_entry.id   2106f42116097c402b45b003cf7b00d7
#
_cell.length_a   1.000
_cell.length_b   1.000
_cell.length_c   1.000
_cell.angle_alpha   90.00
_cell.angle_beta   90.00
_cell.angle_gamma   90.00
#
_symmetry.space_group_name_H-M   'P 1'
#
loop_
_entity.id
_entity.type
_entity.pdbx_description
1 polymer ?
#
loop_
_entity_poly.entity_id
_entity_poly.type
_entity_poly.pdbx_seq_one_letter_code
_entity_poly.pdbx_strand_id
1 'polypeptide(L)'
;MKHPDFLDNRDFTGEDKKRPSTLHMDTSYKALEGDVKRLSEAASTRHDPRYLQEYIKTGINMAQSDASDHDFTVLIRAGREMYRANCVFAPYRHIRKVSIFGSARIRHDEPAYETAREFAREANEHGYMVITGGGPGIMQAANEGAGEERSFGLNITLPYEQTSNHVVANSNKLINFYYFFVRKLNFVAESDAMVAFPGGFGTMDEVFETLTLIQTGKATIYPIVLLDSPGKTFWLNWLAFIRVELVDSGLISEDDLHLIHVTKNPAEAIDHIDRFYRIFHSYRFIGDT
;
A
#
# COMPACT_ATOMS: atom_id res chain seq x y z
N MET A 1 -6.90 16.56 -2.88
CA MET A 1 -6.55 16.19 -1.49
C MET A 1 -5.08 15.82 -1.46
N LYS A 2 -4.28 16.45 -0.62
CA LYS A 2 -2.91 15.99 -0.40
C LYS A 2 -3.00 14.72 0.42
N HIS A 3 -2.44 13.59 -0.06
CA HIS A 3 -2.13 12.49 0.82
C HIS A 3 -1.37 13.06 2.02
N PRO A 4 -1.69 12.67 3.26
CA PRO A 4 -0.83 13.01 4.37
C PRO A 4 0.56 12.50 4.00
N ASP A 5 1.56 13.37 4.10
CA ASP A 5 2.94 13.02 3.76
C ASP A 5 3.31 11.80 4.58
N PHE A 6 3.51 10.68 3.91
CA PHE A 6 4.03 9.43 4.49
C PHE A 6 5.44 9.63 5.08
N LEU A 7 6.04 10.74 4.70
CA LEU A 7 7.26 11.28 5.23
C LEU A 7 6.89 12.61 5.88
N ASP A 8 6.72 12.60 7.20
CA ASP A 8 6.64 13.83 7.98
C ASP A 8 7.87 14.67 7.61
N ASN A 9 7.64 15.87 7.06
CA ASN A 9 8.69 16.80 6.67
C ASN A 9 9.69 17.13 7.80
N ARG A 10 9.43 16.70 9.03
CA ARG A 10 10.30 16.84 10.18
C ARG A 10 11.56 15.97 10.13
N ASP A 11 11.54 14.86 9.36
CA ASP A 11 12.72 13.97 9.26
C ASP A 11 13.80 14.51 8.31
N PHE A 12 13.48 15.48 7.44
CA PHE A 12 14.44 16.08 6.51
C PHE A 12 15.05 17.40 6.98
N THR A 13 14.53 18.02 8.03
CA THR A 13 15.00 19.34 8.51
C THR A 13 16.10 19.28 9.57
N GLY A 14 16.68 18.12 9.86
CA GLY A 14 17.99 18.05 10.54
C GLY A 14 18.01 18.40 12.02
N GLU A 15 16.87 18.39 12.74
CA GLU A 15 16.86 18.53 14.20
C GLU A 15 16.65 17.21 14.94
N ASP A 16 17.31 16.15 14.52
CA ASP A 16 17.39 14.91 15.29
C ASP A 16 18.54 15.02 16.32
N LYS A 17 18.26 15.74 17.40
CA LYS A 17 19.15 15.80 18.56
C LYS A 17 19.09 14.49 19.31
N LYS A 18 19.94 13.52 18.98
CA LYS A 18 20.35 12.33 19.75
C LYS A 18 20.20 10.97 19.05
N ARG A 19 20.71 10.85 17.84
CA ARG A 19 21.23 9.55 17.42
C ARG A 19 22.75 9.69 17.26
N PRO A 20 23.56 8.77 17.80
CA PRO A 20 24.97 8.77 17.45
C PRO A 20 25.05 8.42 15.96
N SER A 21 25.24 9.42 15.12
CA SER A 21 25.57 9.22 13.71
C SER A 21 27.02 8.74 13.65
N THR A 22 27.22 7.44 13.72
CA THR A 22 28.52 6.81 13.43
C THR A 22 28.79 6.68 11.93
N LEU A 23 28.02 7.33 11.08
CA LEU A 23 28.34 7.47 9.66
C LEU A 23 29.16 8.75 9.47
N HIS A 24 30.47 8.60 9.24
CA HIS A 24 31.33 9.65 8.71
C HIS A 24 30.89 10.01 7.27
N MET A 25 29.79 10.75 7.14
CA MET A 25 29.15 11.07 5.84
C MET A 25 29.50 12.46 5.30
N ASP A 26 30.47 13.20 5.89
CA ASP A 26 30.42 14.66 5.73
C ASP A 26 31.57 15.35 4.98
N THR A 27 32.63 14.66 4.58
CA THR A 27 33.77 15.35 4.01
C THR A 27 33.85 15.35 2.48
N SER A 28 33.32 14.35 1.83
CA SER A 28 33.47 14.16 0.38
C SER A 28 32.34 14.81 -0.43
N TYR A 29 31.13 14.91 0.12
CA TYR A 29 30.02 15.63 -0.51
C TYR A 29 30.32 17.13 -0.69
N LYS A 30 31.06 17.78 0.23
CA LYS A 30 31.36 19.22 0.19
C LYS A 30 32.02 19.68 -1.12
N ALA A 31 32.85 18.84 -1.72
CA ALA A 31 33.50 19.16 -2.98
C ALA A 31 32.52 19.22 -4.17
N LEU A 32 31.39 18.46 -4.09
CA LEU A 32 30.40 18.34 -5.15
C LEU A 32 29.12 19.14 -4.88
N GLU A 33 29.00 19.75 -3.70
CA GLU A 33 27.79 20.44 -3.25
C GLU A 33 27.29 21.50 -4.22
N GLY A 34 28.20 22.32 -4.74
CA GLY A 34 27.89 23.37 -5.71
C GLY A 34 27.35 22.81 -7.04
N ASP A 35 27.94 21.71 -7.51
CA ASP A 35 27.49 21.06 -8.75
C ASP A 35 26.15 20.40 -8.58
N VAL A 36 25.92 19.71 -7.46
CA VAL A 36 24.63 19.08 -7.12
C VAL A 36 23.54 20.15 -7.01
N LYS A 37 23.81 21.27 -6.35
CA LYS A 37 22.87 22.38 -6.23
C LYS A 37 22.49 22.92 -7.61
N ARG A 38 23.49 23.26 -8.45
CA ARG A 38 23.26 23.76 -9.81
C ARG A 38 22.47 22.80 -10.68
N LEU A 39 22.82 21.49 -10.64
CA LEU A 39 22.10 20.46 -11.39
C LEU A 39 20.64 20.33 -10.91
N SER A 40 20.42 20.34 -9.62
CA SER A 40 19.09 20.18 -9.03
C SER A 40 18.21 21.39 -9.33
N GLU A 41 18.73 22.60 -9.26
CA GLU A 41 18.01 23.83 -9.63
C GLU A 41 17.64 23.84 -11.13
N ALA A 42 18.53 23.38 -11.99
CA ALA A 42 18.27 23.32 -13.44
C ALA A 42 17.25 22.22 -13.81
N ALA A 43 17.25 21.10 -13.10
CA ALA A 43 16.39 19.93 -13.39
C ALA A 43 15.00 20.05 -12.76
N SER A 44 14.85 20.73 -11.63
CA SER A 44 13.61 20.79 -10.85
C SER A 44 12.68 21.89 -11.34
N THR A 45 11.83 21.56 -12.32
CA THR A 45 10.89 22.54 -12.89
C THR A 45 9.53 22.60 -12.17
N ARG A 46 9.18 21.58 -11.35
CA ARG A 46 7.87 21.43 -10.72
C ARG A 46 7.91 21.23 -9.20
N HIS A 47 9.09 20.88 -8.67
CA HIS A 47 9.27 20.53 -7.27
C HIS A 47 10.42 21.34 -6.68
N ASP A 48 10.50 21.42 -5.35
CA ASP A 48 11.61 22.03 -4.65
C ASP A 48 12.91 21.29 -5.00
N PRO A 49 13.94 21.99 -5.49
CA PRO A 49 15.22 21.39 -5.84
C PRO A 49 15.89 20.61 -4.71
N ARG A 50 15.57 20.92 -3.44
CA ARG A 50 16.14 20.24 -2.27
C ARG A 50 15.85 18.75 -2.24
N TYR A 51 14.68 18.30 -2.74
CA TYR A 51 14.38 16.86 -2.82
C TYR A 51 15.34 16.11 -3.75
N LEU A 52 15.64 16.72 -4.91
CA LEU A 52 16.61 16.13 -5.85
C LEU A 52 18.04 16.20 -5.29
N GLN A 53 18.39 17.27 -4.57
CA GLN A 53 19.69 17.40 -3.90
C GLN A 53 19.90 16.26 -2.89
N GLU A 54 18.93 16.00 -2.01
CA GLU A 54 19.02 14.92 -1.01
C GLU A 54 19.08 13.54 -1.67
N TYR A 55 18.34 13.32 -2.76
CA TYR A 55 18.43 12.08 -3.52
C TYR A 55 19.80 11.84 -4.14
N ILE A 56 20.39 12.87 -4.79
CA ILE A 56 21.73 12.81 -5.38
C ILE A 56 22.78 12.64 -4.27
N LYS A 57 22.66 13.39 -3.17
CA LYS A 57 23.55 13.28 -2.01
C LYS A 57 23.58 11.87 -1.46
N THR A 58 22.43 11.22 -1.32
CA THR A 58 22.33 9.81 -0.89
C THR A 58 23.11 8.90 -1.82
N GLY A 59 22.96 9.06 -3.14
CA GLY A 59 23.72 8.30 -4.13
C GLY A 59 25.23 8.52 -4.08
N ILE A 60 25.68 9.78 -3.89
CA ILE A 60 27.10 10.13 -3.76
C ILE A 60 27.67 9.50 -2.49
N ASN A 61 26.99 9.65 -1.35
CA ASN A 61 27.43 9.07 -0.08
C ASN A 61 27.56 7.54 -0.18
N MET A 62 26.62 6.91 -0.84
CA MET A 62 26.68 5.47 -1.08
C MET A 62 27.87 5.09 -1.97
N ALA A 63 28.15 5.86 -3.04
CA ALA A 63 29.29 5.64 -3.93
C ALA A 63 30.65 5.80 -3.24
N GLN A 64 30.71 6.49 -2.12
CA GLN A 64 31.91 6.74 -1.33
C GLN A 64 32.00 5.88 -0.06
N SER A 65 31.00 5.03 0.17
CA SER A 65 30.95 4.06 1.26
C SER A 65 31.43 2.68 0.81
N ASP A 66 31.47 1.73 1.74
CA ASP A 66 31.76 0.31 1.46
C ASP A 66 30.52 -0.44 0.88
N ALA A 67 29.52 0.29 0.36
CA ALA A 67 28.36 -0.31 -0.26
C ALA A 67 28.75 -1.14 -1.48
N SER A 68 28.17 -2.34 -1.59
CA SER A 68 28.41 -3.23 -2.71
C SER A 68 27.60 -2.82 -3.96
N ASP A 69 28.01 -3.32 -5.13
CA ASP A 69 27.20 -3.17 -6.36
C ASP A 69 25.79 -3.72 -6.21
N HIS A 70 25.61 -4.72 -5.34
CA HIS A 70 24.28 -5.26 -5.01
C HIS A 70 23.41 -4.22 -4.32
N ASP A 71 23.94 -3.51 -3.32
CA ASP A 71 23.22 -2.47 -2.58
C ASP A 71 22.79 -1.34 -3.53
N PHE A 72 23.67 -0.92 -4.44
CA PHE A 72 23.31 0.01 -5.51
C PHE A 72 22.19 -0.52 -6.41
N THR A 73 22.26 -1.79 -6.78
CA THR A 73 21.24 -2.42 -7.63
C THR A 73 19.87 -2.41 -6.94
N VAL A 74 19.82 -2.71 -5.64
CA VAL A 74 18.58 -2.65 -4.84
C VAL A 74 18.01 -1.24 -4.84
N LEU A 75 18.83 -0.22 -4.49
CA LEU A 75 18.37 1.17 -4.43
C LEU A 75 17.86 1.68 -5.77
N ILE A 76 18.61 1.45 -6.85
CA ILE A 76 18.24 1.92 -8.20
C ILE A 76 16.95 1.24 -8.66
N ARG A 77 16.83 -0.08 -8.48
CA ARG A 77 15.64 -0.82 -8.91
C ARG A 77 14.42 -0.43 -8.09
N ALA A 78 14.54 -0.36 -6.77
CA ALA A 78 13.47 0.09 -5.89
C ALA A 78 12.99 1.50 -6.26
N GLY A 79 13.91 2.44 -6.48
CA GLY A 79 13.58 3.80 -6.91
C GLY A 79 12.86 3.86 -8.26
N ARG A 80 13.27 3.01 -9.23
CA ARG A 80 12.58 2.91 -10.53
C ARG A 80 11.17 2.33 -10.41
N GLU A 81 10.98 1.32 -9.55
CA GLU A 81 9.68 0.72 -9.30
C GLU A 81 8.73 1.72 -8.65
N MET A 82 9.20 2.45 -7.63
CA MET A 82 8.45 3.53 -6.99
C MET A 82 8.06 4.63 -7.98
N TYR A 83 9.02 5.10 -8.79
CA TYR A 83 8.75 6.11 -9.81
C TYR A 83 7.68 5.65 -10.81
N ARG A 84 7.79 4.40 -11.30
CA ARG A 84 6.81 3.82 -12.23
C ARG A 84 5.41 3.74 -11.60
N ALA A 85 5.32 3.26 -10.37
CA ALA A 85 4.06 3.20 -9.63
C ALA A 85 3.44 4.59 -9.47
N ASN A 86 4.22 5.58 -9.04
CA ASN A 86 3.77 6.96 -8.92
C ASN A 86 3.23 7.53 -10.24
N CYS A 87 3.88 7.25 -11.38
CA CYS A 87 3.41 7.69 -12.69
C CYS A 87 2.06 7.05 -13.07
N VAL A 88 1.88 5.76 -12.75
CA VAL A 88 0.63 5.03 -13.05
C VAL A 88 -0.52 5.52 -12.17
N PHE A 89 -0.28 5.76 -10.88
CA PHE A 89 -1.30 6.23 -9.94
C PHE A 89 -1.61 7.73 -10.03
N ALA A 90 -0.68 8.55 -10.52
CA ALA A 90 -0.81 10.01 -10.54
C ALA A 90 -2.13 10.54 -11.15
N PRO A 91 -2.64 10.02 -12.30
CA PRO A 91 -3.90 10.48 -12.87
C PRO A 91 -5.12 10.18 -12.00
N TYR A 92 -5.01 9.24 -11.08
CA TYR A 92 -6.11 8.69 -10.28
C TYR A 92 -6.04 9.07 -8.79
N ARG A 93 -5.17 10.02 -8.40
CA ARG A 93 -5.02 10.44 -6.99
C ARG A 93 -6.28 11.02 -6.35
N HIS A 94 -7.18 11.53 -7.16
CA HIS A 94 -8.45 12.10 -6.73
C HIS A 94 -9.57 11.06 -6.56
N ILE A 95 -9.32 9.79 -6.93
CA ILE A 95 -10.28 8.69 -6.83
C ILE A 95 -9.83 7.76 -5.71
N ARG A 96 -10.74 7.46 -4.78
CA ARG A 96 -10.48 6.48 -3.71
C ARG A 96 -10.33 5.08 -4.27
N LYS A 97 -9.47 4.30 -3.61
CA LYS A 97 -9.12 2.95 -4.03
C LYS A 97 -9.27 1.98 -2.88
N VAL A 98 -9.79 0.80 -3.18
CA VAL A 98 -9.89 -0.32 -2.24
C VAL A 98 -8.91 -1.41 -2.66
N SER A 99 -7.99 -1.78 -1.78
CA SER A 99 -7.14 -2.94 -1.99
C SER A 99 -7.86 -4.21 -1.59
N ILE A 100 -7.87 -5.21 -2.49
CA ILE A 100 -8.54 -6.49 -2.28
C ILE A 100 -7.52 -7.60 -2.29
N PHE A 101 -7.49 -8.36 -1.19
CA PHE A 101 -6.62 -9.51 -0.97
C PHE A 101 -7.42 -10.78 -0.76
N GLY A 102 -6.83 -11.93 -1.08
CA GLY A 102 -7.44 -13.23 -0.87
C GLY A 102 -6.68 -14.33 -1.60
N SER A 103 -7.16 -15.57 -1.47
CA SER A 103 -6.50 -16.72 -2.05
C SER A 103 -6.48 -16.69 -3.58
N ALA A 104 -5.30 -16.90 -4.16
CA ALA A 104 -5.13 -17.11 -5.60
C ALA A 104 -5.65 -18.48 -6.08
N ARG A 105 -6.04 -19.38 -5.15
CA ARG A 105 -6.46 -20.77 -5.44
C ARG A 105 -7.98 -20.94 -5.48
N ILE A 106 -8.74 -19.89 -5.16
CA ILE A 106 -10.21 -19.91 -5.26
C ILE A 106 -10.61 -20.03 -6.73
N ARG A 107 -11.48 -20.97 -7.01
CA ARG A 107 -11.98 -21.25 -8.36
C ARG A 107 -13.22 -20.41 -8.67
N HIS A 108 -13.51 -20.23 -9.95
CA HIS A 108 -14.66 -19.47 -10.44
C HIS A 108 -16.03 -20.00 -9.97
N ASP A 109 -16.13 -21.31 -9.65
CA ASP A 109 -17.35 -21.96 -9.19
C ASP A 109 -17.53 -21.88 -7.66
N GLU A 110 -16.61 -21.26 -6.93
CA GLU A 110 -16.68 -21.16 -5.47
C GLU A 110 -17.41 -19.90 -5.02
N PRO A 111 -18.23 -19.98 -3.94
CA PRO A 111 -18.96 -18.81 -3.44
C PRO A 111 -18.07 -17.60 -3.12
N ALA A 112 -16.85 -17.83 -2.66
CA ALA A 112 -15.92 -16.74 -2.35
C ALA A 112 -15.50 -15.94 -3.60
N TYR A 113 -15.42 -16.57 -4.76
CA TYR A 113 -15.16 -15.90 -6.02
C TYR A 113 -16.28 -14.93 -6.38
N GLU A 114 -17.52 -15.41 -6.30
CA GLU A 114 -18.70 -14.58 -6.59
C GLU A 114 -18.83 -13.43 -5.60
N THR A 115 -18.64 -13.69 -4.30
CA THR A 115 -18.68 -12.65 -3.27
C THR A 115 -17.63 -11.56 -3.53
N ALA A 116 -16.41 -11.93 -3.98
CA ALA A 116 -15.36 -10.97 -4.31
C ALA A 116 -15.69 -10.14 -5.55
N ARG A 117 -16.27 -10.80 -6.57
CA ARG A 117 -16.73 -10.14 -7.80
C ARG A 117 -17.85 -9.15 -7.51
N GLU A 118 -18.83 -9.56 -6.71
CA GLU A 118 -19.94 -8.69 -6.30
C GLU A 118 -19.46 -7.50 -5.48
N PHE A 119 -18.61 -7.71 -4.47
CA PHE A 119 -18.03 -6.61 -3.70
C PHE A 119 -17.31 -5.59 -4.59
N ALA A 120 -16.48 -6.07 -5.52
CA ALA A 120 -15.72 -5.16 -6.40
C ALA A 120 -16.62 -4.39 -7.38
N ARG A 121 -17.72 -5.01 -7.85
CA ARG A 121 -18.74 -4.33 -8.65
C ARG A 121 -19.42 -3.21 -7.84
N GLU A 122 -19.85 -3.51 -6.61
CA GLU A 122 -20.46 -2.51 -5.73
C GLU A 122 -19.48 -1.38 -5.39
N ALA A 123 -18.22 -1.72 -5.09
CA ALA A 123 -17.18 -0.71 -4.86
C ALA A 123 -17.03 0.23 -6.06
N ASN A 124 -17.05 -0.29 -7.29
CA ASN A 124 -17.03 0.53 -8.49
C ASN A 124 -18.28 1.42 -8.63
N GLU A 125 -19.47 0.90 -8.35
CA GLU A 125 -20.73 1.65 -8.36
C GLU A 125 -20.72 2.81 -7.34
N HIS A 126 -20.01 2.63 -6.21
CA HIS A 126 -19.76 3.67 -5.19
C HIS A 126 -18.57 4.59 -5.52
N GLY A 127 -18.00 4.47 -6.73
CA GLY A 127 -16.95 5.36 -7.23
C GLY A 127 -15.53 4.99 -6.85
N TYR A 128 -15.31 3.88 -6.16
CA TYR A 128 -13.96 3.38 -5.85
C TYR A 128 -13.30 2.74 -7.08
N MET A 129 -11.99 2.80 -7.14
CA MET A 129 -11.19 1.91 -7.97
C MET A 129 -10.67 0.75 -7.12
N VAL A 130 -10.33 -0.36 -7.77
CA VAL A 130 -9.86 -1.58 -7.10
C VAL A 130 -8.37 -1.78 -7.36
N ILE A 131 -7.64 -2.14 -6.33
CA ILE A 131 -6.24 -2.57 -6.41
C ILE A 131 -6.16 -4.03 -6.00
N THR A 132 -5.55 -4.87 -6.83
CA THR A 132 -5.27 -6.27 -6.50
C THR A 132 -3.83 -6.63 -6.82
N GLY A 133 -3.40 -7.85 -6.44
CA GLY A 133 -2.11 -8.39 -6.88
C GLY A 133 -2.07 -8.80 -8.35
N GLY A 134 -3.17 -8.65 -9.11
CA GLY A 134 -3.25 -8.96 -10.54
C GLY A 134 -3.22 -10.46 -10.89
N GLY A 135 -3.19 -11.36 -9.91
CA GLY A 135 -3.18 -12.81 -10.10
C GLY A 135 -4.55 -13.45 -10.26
N PRO A 136 -4.64 -14.80 -10.21
CA PRO A 136 -5.89 -15.54 -10.29
C PRO A 136 -6.68 -15.52 -8.97
N GLY A 137 -7.80 -16.25 -8.92
CA GLY A 137 -8.65 -16.43 -7.73
C GLY A 137 -9.34 -15.14 -7.32
N ILE A 138 -9.29 -14.80 -6.04
CA ILE A 138 -9.95 -13.59 -5.49
C ILE A 138 -9.52 -12.31 -6.23
N MET A 139 -8.25 -12.19 -6.60
CA MET A 139 -7.74 -11.04 -7.33
C MET A 139 -8.40 -10.91 -8.70
N GLN A 140 -8.55 -12.01 -9.43
CA GLN A 140 -9.24 -12.03 -10.71
C GLN A 140 -10.73 -11.71 -10.55
N ALA A 141 -11.40 -12.33 -9.59
CA ALA A 141 -12.82 -12.05 -9.29
C ALA A 141 -13.05 -10.56 -9.03
N ALA A 142 -12.19 -9.93 -8.23
CA ALA A 142 -12.25 -8.50 -7.94
C ALA A 142 -12.01 -7.64 -9.18
N ASN A 143 -11.03 -7.96 -10.01
CA ASN A 143 -10.79 -7.23 -11.26
C ASN A 143 -11.94 -7.41 -12.27
N GLU A 144 -12.57 -8.61 -12.35
CA GLU A 144 -13.77 -8.83 -13.17
C GLU A 144 -14.95 -7.99 -12.69
N GLY A 145 -15.18 -7.93 -11.38
CA GLY A 145 -16.27 -7.14 -10.80
C GLY A 145 -16.12 -5.64 -11.03
N ALA A 146 -14.92 -5.11 -10.87
CA ALA A 146 -14.63 -3.68 -11.10
C ALA A 146 -14.49 -3.31 -12.58
N GLY A 147 -14.07 -4.25 -13.43
CA GLY A 147 -13.72 -4.04 -14.83
C GLY A 147 -12.33 -3.43 -15.02
N GLU A 148 -11.77 -3.53 -16.24
CA GLU A 148 -10.41 -3.10 -16.57
C GLU A 148 -10.16 -1.62 -16.27
N GLU A 149 -11.09 -0.74 -16.64
CA GLU A 149 -10.94 0.70 -16.47
C GLU A 149 -10.85 1.14 -15.01
N ARG A 150 -11.38 0.33 -14.09
CA ARG A 150 -11.45 0.63 -12.66
C ARG A 150 -10.51 -0.26 -11.83
N SER A 151 -9.62 -1.02 -12.48
CA SER A 151 -8.73 -1.99 -11.86
C SER A 151 -7.26 -1.64 -11.99
N PHE A 152 -6.53 -1.77 -10.89
CA PHE A 152 -5.07 -1.83 -10.86
C PHE A 152 -4.62 -3.25 -10.54
N GLY A 153 -3.51 -3.67 -11.16
CA GLY A 153 -2.80 -4.89 -10.81
C GLY A 153 -1.39 -4.57 -10.32
N LEU A 154 -1.08 -4.83 -9.06
CA LEU A 154 0.26 -4.73 -8.50
C LEU A 154 0.87 -6.13 -8.47
N ASN A 155 1.42 -6.56 -9.60
CA ASN A 155 1.96 -7.90 -9.76
C ASN A 155 3.38 -8.00 -9.17
N ILE A 156 3.79 -9.22 -8.79
CA ILE A 156 5.14 -9.53 -8.33
C ILE A 156 5.78 -10.54 -9.28
N THR A 157 7.00 -10.27 -9.69
CA THR A 157 7.77 -11.22 -10.51
C THR A 157 8.27 -12.35 -9.61
N LEU A 158 7.70 -13.54 -9.78
CA LEU A 158 8.10 -14.75 -9.06
C LEU A 158 8.94 -15.67 -9.97
N PRO A 159 9.84 -16.50 -9.40
CA PRO A 159 10.66 -17.46 -10.15
C PRO A 159 9.83 -18.50 -10.92
N TYR A 160 8.63 -18.81 -10.43
CA TYR A 160 7.65 -19.66 -11.08
C TYR A 160 6.50 -18.80 -11.50
N GLU A 161 6.23 -18.69 -12.80
CA GLU A 161 5.31 -17.74 -13.42
C GLU A 161 3.92 -17.73 -12.77
N GLN A 162 3.59 -16.64 -12.08
CA GLN A 162 2.23 -16.26 -11.83
C GLN A 162 1.83 -15.28 -12.94
N THR A 163 1.11 -15.77 -13.94
CA THR A 163 0.57 -14.92 -15.01
C THR A 163 -0.47 -13.98 -14.43
N SER A 164 -0.44 -12.72 -14.85
CA SER A 164 -1.51 -11.78 -14.54
C SER A 164 -2.84 -12.25 -15.12
N ASN A 165 -3.93 -11.99 -14.41
CA ASN A 165 -5.26 -12.34 -14.89
C ASN A 165 -5.63 -11.52 -16.15
N HIS A 166 -6.55 -12.04 -16.93
CA HIS A 166 -6.92 -11.50 -18.25
C HIS A 166 -7.46 -10.07 -18.23
N VAL A 167 -8.04 -9.64 -17.10
CA VAL A 167 -8.61 -8.28 -16.97
C VAL A 167 -7.53 -7.22 -16.97
N VAL A 168 -6.41 -7.47 -16.27
CA VAL A 168 -5.34 -6.47 -16.13
C VAL A 168 -4.11 -6.74 -16.98
N ALA A 169 -4.02 -7.90 -17.65
CA ALA A 169 -2.82 -8.35 -18.36
C ALA A 169 -2.31 -7.35 -19.41
N ASN A 170 -3.20 -6.65 -20.09
CA ASN A 170 -2.86 -5.68 -21.12
C ASN A 170 -3.12 -4.22 -20.69
N SER A 171 -3.47 -4.00 -19.43
CA SER A 171 -3.80 -2.68 -18.91
C SER A 171 -2.53 -1.88 -18.60
N ASN A 172 -2.57 -0.58 -18.88
CA ASN A 172 -1.54 0.37 -18.46
C ASN A 172 -1.51 0.56 -16.92
N LYS A 173 -2.49 0.01 -16.20
CA LYS A 173 -2.61 -0.02 -14.74
C LYS A 173 -2.03 -1.31 -14.13
N LEU A 174 -1.40 -2.18 -14.94
CA LEU A 174 -0.61 -3.31 -14.44
C LEU A 174 0.82 -2.86 -14.16
N ILE A 175 1.25 -3.00 -12.92
CA ILE A 175 2.60 -2.67 -12.47
C ILE A 175 3.27 -3.96 -12.01
N ASN A 176 4.42 -4.30 -12.60
CA ASN A 176 5.21 -5.45 -12.20
C ASN A 176 6.34 -5.00 -11.28
N PHE A 177 6.38 -5.54 -10.07
CA PHE A 177 7.40 -5.32 -9.06
C PHE A 177 8.35 -6.52 -9.00
N TYR A 178 9.58 -6.24 -8.68
CA TYR A 178 10.58 -7.25 -8.35
C TYR A 178 10.73 -7.40 -6.83
N TYR A 179 10.63 -6.28 -6.09
CA TYR A 179 10.77 -6.28 -4.64
C TYR A 179 9.42 -6.26 -3.94
N PHE A 180 9.22 -7.20 -3.02
CA PHE A 180 8.03 -7.27 -2.17
C PHE A 180 7.82 -5.97 -1.38
N PHE A 181 8.85 -5.42 -0.75
CA PHE A 181 8.73 -4.23 0.09
C PHE A 181 8.26 -3.01 -0.70
N VAL A 182 8.69 -2.84 -1.95
CA VAL A 182 8.21 -1.74 -2.81
C VAL A 182 6.74 -1.93 -3.16
N ARG A 183 6.35 -3.15 -3.52
CA ARG A 183 4.96 -3.50 -3.82
C ARG A 183 4.05 -3.27 -2.62
N LYS A 184 4.44 -3.75 -1.44
CA LYS A 184 3.69 -3.61 -0.19
C LYS A 184 3.49 -2.14 0.19
N LEU A 185 4.55 -1.34 0.11
CA LEU A 185 4.47 0.09 0.33
C LEU A 185 3.43 0.76 -0.58
N ASN A 186 3.39 0.40 -1.87
CA ASN A 186 2.41 0.96 -2.81
C ASN A 186 0.97 0.50 -2.49
N PHE A 187 0.75 -0.74 -2.03
CA PHE A 187 -0.56 -1.15 -1.55
C PHE A 187 -1.06 -0.26 -0.42
N VAL A 188 -0.24 -0.04 0.59
CA VAL A 188 -0.63 0.77 1.76
C VAL A 188 -0.79 2.25 1.36
N ALA A 189 0.15 2.80 0.58
CA ALA A 189 0.16 4.22 0.23
C ALA A 189 -1.00 4.64 -0.69
N GLU A 190 -1.45 3.75 -1.57
CA GLU A 190 -2.47 4.05 -2.57
C GLU A 190 -3.88 3.60 -2.17
N SER A 191 -4.03 2.95 -1.02
CA SER A 191 -5.32 2.45 -0.54
C SER A 191 -6.01 3.44 0.39
N ASP A 192 -7.31 3.55 0.18
CA ASP A 192 -8.26 4.22 1.08
C ASP A 192 -9.09 3.21 1.89
N ALA A 193 -9.03 1.93 1.55
CA ALA A 193 -9.60 0.83 2.32
C ALA A 193 -8.90 -0.48 1.96
N MET A 194 -8.94 -1.46 2.87
CA MET A 194 -8.52 -2.83 2.62
C MET A 194 -9.68 -3.78 2.83
N VAL A 195 -9.87 -4.70 1.88
CA VAL A 195 -10.80 -5.81 2.03
C VAL A 195 -10.06 -7.13 1.82
N ALA A 196 -10.12 -8.00 2.81
CA ALA A 196 -9.44 -9.29 2.76
C ALA A 196 -10.46 -10.43 2.78
N PHE A 197 -10.39 -11.27 1.76
CA PHE A 197 -11.09 -12.56 1.67
C PHE A 197 -10.21 -13.67 2.27
N PRO A 198 -10.78 -14.83 2.62
CA PRO A 198 -9.99 -15.96 3.08
C PRO A 198 -8.83 -16.29 2.16
N GLY A 199 -7.64 -16.45 2.75
CA GLY A 199 -6.43 -16.70 1.99
C GLY A 199 -5.30 -17.31 2.80
N GLY A 200 -4.16 -17.52 2.12
CA GLY A 200 -2.97 -18.10 2.73
C GLY A 200 -2.03 -17.04 3.30
N PHE A 201 -0.75 -17.41 3.40
CA PHE A 201 0.29 -16.55 4.00
C PHE A 201 0.40 -15.16 3.35
N GLY A 202 0.28 -15.06 2.02
CA GLY A 202 0.35 -13.75 1.35
C GLY A 202 -0.81 -12.83 1.73
N THR A 203 -2.02 -13.37 1.93
CA THR A 203 -3.16 -12.58 2.42
C THR A 203 -2.95 -12.15 3.87
N MET A 204 -2.46 -13.06 4.73
CA MET A 204 -2.17 -12.76 6.13
C MET A 204 -1.04 -11.74 6.27
N ASP A 205 0.00 -11.85 5.45
CA ASP A 205 1.12 -10.92 5.40
C ASP A 205 0.66 -9.48 5.15
N GLU A 206 -0.26 -9.26 4.19
CA GLU A 206 -0.80 -7.94 3.90
C GLU A 206 -1.77 -7.44 5.00
N VAL A 207 -2.58 -8.33 5.59
CA VAL A 207 -3.47 -7.97 6.71
C VAL A 207 -2.67 -7.54 7.93
N PHE A 208 -1.67 -8.33 8.34
CA PHE A 208 -0.85 -8.01 9.51
C PHE A 208 0.03 -6.78 9.30
N GLU A 209 0.60 -6.59 8.11
CA GLU A 209 1.36 -5.38 7.81
C GLU A 209 0.47 -4.13 7.93
N THR A 210 -0.71 -4.15 7.31
CA THR A 210 -1.64 -3.02 7.36
C THR A 210 -2.07 -2.71 8.79
N LEU A 211 -2.44 -3.73 9.57
CA LEU A 211 -2.78 -3.58 10.99
C LEU A 211 -1.63 -2.97 11.78
N THR A 212 -0.41 -3.48 11.59
CA THR A 212 0.79 -2.99 12.26
C THR A 212 1.09 -1.54 11.93
N LEU A 213 1.02 -1.17 10.65
CA LEU A 213 1.30 0.20 10.20
C LEU A 213 0.27 1.20 10.72
N ILE A 214 -1.01 0.84 10.76
CA ILE A 214 -2.07 1.68 11.31
C ILE A 214 -1.94 1.79 12.84
N GLN A 215 -1.77 0.66 13.55
CA GLN A 215 -1.60 0.61 15.00
C GLN A 215 -0.42 1.47 15.46
N THR A 216 0.70 1.42 14.74
CA THR A 216 1.91 2.17 15.09
C THR A 216 1.93 3.61 14.56
N GLY A 217 0.87 4.07 13.89
CA GLY A 217 0.77 5.42 13.32
C GLY A 217 1.71 5.66 12.14
N LYS A 218 2.17 4.60 11.47
CA LYS A 218 3.03 4.69 10.27
C LYS A 218 2.22 4.76 8.97
N ALA A 219 0.94 4.41 9.01
CA ALA A 219 -0.02 4.64 7.93
C ALA A 219 -1.21 5.45 8.43
N THR A 220 -1.88 6.16 7.52
CA THR A 220 -3.15 6.79 7.80
C THR A 220 -4.20 5.73 8.13
N ILE A 221 -5.06 5.99 9.11
CA ILE A 221 -6.16 5.10 9.45
C ILE A 221 -7.15 5.07 8.30
N TYR A 222 -7.47 3.88 7.83
CA TYR A 222 -8.54 3.59 6.88
C TYR A 222 -9.25 2.26 7.24
N PRO A 223 -10.47 2.01 6.72
CA PRO A 223 -11.23 0.80 7.04
C PRO A 223 -10.51 -0.49 6.60
N ILE A 224 -10.46 -1.47 7.50
CA ILE A 224 -10.02 -2.84 7.22
C ILE A 224 -11.22 -3.76 7.36
N VAL A 225 -11.67 -4.36 6.27
CA VAL A 225 -12.81 -5.28 6.25
C VAL A 225 -12.33 -6.70 5.95
N LEU A 226 -12.69 -7.63 6.83
CA LEU A 226 -12.48 -9.05 6.62
C LEU A 226 -13.79 -9.67 6.14
N LEU A 227 -13.84 -10.04 4.86
CA LEU A 227 -15.08 -10.46 4.18
C LEU A 227 -15.06 -11.95 3.90
N ASP A 228 -15.93 -12.69 4.59
CA ASP A 228 -16.22 -14.10 4.33
C ASP A 228 -17.32 -14.26 3.27
N SER A 229 -17.35 -15.39 2.59
CA SER A 229 -18.52 -15.79 1.81
C SER A 229 -19.63 -16.33 2.73
N PRO A 230 -20.89 -16.30 2.29
CA PRO A 230 -22.01 -16.82 3.07
C PRO A 230 -21.76 -18.25 3.58
N GLY A 231 -22.11 -18.50 4.83
CA GLY A 231 -21.94 -19.81 5.47
C GLY A 231 -20.50 -20.14 5.95
N LYS A 232 -19.51 -19.33 5.64
CA LYS A 232 -18.11 -19.50 6.09
C LYS A 232 -17.84 -18.70 7.36
N THR A 233 -16.79 -19.10 8.10
CA THR A 233 -16.40 -18.54 9.39
C THR A 233 -14.89 -18.38 9.53
N PHE A 234 -14.19 -18.25 8.41
CA PHE A 234 -12.72 -18.17 8.40
C PHE A 234 -12.22 -17.00 9.25
N TRP A 235 -12.77 -15.82 9.02
CA TRP A 235 -12.34 -14.62 9.74
C TRP A 235 -12.84 -14.57 11.19
N LEU A 236 -14.00 -15.15 11.49
CA LEU A 236 -14.47 -15.29 12.88
C LEU A 236 -13.54 -16.21 13.68
N ASN A 237 -13.08 -17.33 13.08
CA ASN A 237 -12.13 -18.24 13.71
C ASN A 237 -10.76 -17.56 13.88
N TRP A 238 -10.32 -16.78 12.90
CA TRP A 238 -9.10 -16.00 12.99
C TRP A 238 -9.19 -14.95 14.10
N LEU A 239 -10.30 -14.21 14.22
CA LEU A 239 -10.51 -13.26 15.30
C LEU A 239 -10.53 -13.93 16.68
N ALA A 240 -11.15 -15.12 16.79
CA ALA A 240 -11.12 -15.88 18.03
C ALA A 240 -9.70 -16.25 18.43
N PHE A 241 -8.87 -16.68 17.48
CA PHE A 241 -7.44 -16.92 17.69
C PHE A 241 -6.71 -15.64 18.14
N ILE A 242 -6.89 -14.51 17.44
CA ILE A 242 -6.26 -13.23 17.78
C ILE A 242 -6.65 -12.79 19.20
N ARG A 243 -7.93 -12.94 19.57
CA ARG A 243 -8.39 -12.59 20.93
C ARG A 243 -7.70 -13.43 21.99
N VAL A 244 -7.74 -14.75 21.86
CA VAL A 244 -7.18 -15.66 22.86
C VAL A 244 -5.65 -15.54 22.94
N GLU A 245 -4.98 -15.55 21.80
CA GLU A 245 -3.52 -15.65 21.78
C GLU A 245 -2.82 -14.28 21.89
N LEU A 246 -3.43 -13.20 21.41
CA LEU A 246 -2.77 -11.91 21.38
C LEU A 246 -3.35 -10.93 22.42
N VAL A 247 -4.68 -10.80 22.49
CA VAL A 247 -5.30 -9.84 23.42
C VAL A 247 -5.21 -10.33 24.86
N ASP A 248 -5.68 -11.56 25.14
CA ASP A 248 -5.70 -12.13 26.49
C ASP A 248 -4.27 -12.33 27.05
N SER A 249 -3.27 -12.49 26.16
CA SER A 249 -1.85 -12.55 26.52
C SER A 249 -1.18 -11.18 26.63
N GLY A 250 -1.90 -10.09 26.38
CA GLY A 250 -1.38 -8.72 26.49
C GLY A 250 -0.38 -8.32 25.40
N LEU A 251 -0.37 -9.03 24.25
CA LEU A 251 0.51 -8.72 23.11
C LEU A 251 -0.04 -7.58 22.24
N ILE A 252 -1.35 -7.39 22.25
CA ILE A 252 -2.07 -6.25 21.64
C ILE A 252 -3.18 -5.80 22.60
N SER A 253 -3.76 -4.63 22.37
CA SER A 253 -4.89 -4.13 23.17
C SER A 253 -6.24 -4.59 22.60
N GLU A 254 -7.29 -4.59 23.42
CA GLU A 254 -8.67 -4.82 22.96
C GLU A 254 -9.08 -3.77 21.92
N ASP A 255 -8.60 -2.53 22.07
CA ASP A 255 -8.90 -1.42 21.15
C ASP A 255 -8.36 -1.65 19.74
N ASP A 256 -7.28 -2.44 19.59
CA ASP A 256 -6.71 -2.77 18.29
C ASP A 256 -7.69 -3.60 17.43
N LEU A 257 -8.60 -4.33 18.06
CA LEU A 257 -9.66 -5.08 17.34
C LEU A 257 -10.70 -4.17 16.69
N HIS A 258 -10.85 -2.91 17.15
CA HIS A 258 -11.76 -1.94 16.54
C HIS A 258 -11.28 -1.45 15.15
N LEU A 259 -10.02 -1.74 14.79
CA LEU A 259 -9.51 -1.50 13.44
C LEU A 259 -10.14 -2.43 12.39
N ILE A 260 -10.79 -3.50 12.83
CA ILE A 260 -11.23 -4.60 11.97
C ILE A 260 -12.76 -4.67 11.98
N HIS A 261 -13.35 -4.70 10.79
CA HIS A 261 -14.77 -5.03 10.59
C HIS A 261 -14.88 -6.39 9.90
N VAL A 262 -15.67 -7.32 10.46
CA VAL A 262 -15.91 -8.63 9.85
C VAL A 262 -17.35 -8.73 9.38
N THR A 263 -17.53 -9.10 8.12
CA THR A 263 -18.86 -9.31 7.53
C THR A 263 -18.86 -10.46 6.51
N LYS A 264 -20.05 -10.84 6.04
CA LYS A 264 -20.27 -11.81 4.96
C LYS A 264 -21.08 -11.21 3.81
N ASN A 265 -21.37 -9.92 3.90
CA ASN A 265 -22.22 -9.21 2.96
C ASN A 265 -21.43 -8.09 2.27
N PRO A 266 -21.26 -8.14 0.93
CA PRO A 266 -20.61 -7.10 0.15
C PRO A 266 -21.19 -5.69 0.37
N ALA A 267 -22.51 -5.55 0.41
CA ALA A 267 -23.17 -4.27 0.63
C ALA A 267 -22.89 -3.70 2.03
N GLU A 268 -22.83 -4.56 3.06
CA GLU A 268 -22.42 -4.12 4.40
C GLU A 268 -20.95 -3.68 4.44
N ALA A 269 -20.09 -4.38 3.71
CA ALA A 269 -18.68 -4.02 3.62
C ALA A 269 -18.47 -2.64 3.01
N ILE A 270 -19.14 -2.34 1.90
CA ILE A 270 -19.03 -1.02 1.25
C ILE A 270 -19.70 0.08 2.07
N ASP A 271 -20.84 -0.18 2.71
CA ASP A 271 -21.49 0.79 3.62
C ASP A 271 -20.60 1.14 4.82
N HIS A 272 -19.88 0.16 5.37
CA HIS A 272 -18.90 0.39 6.43
C HIS A 272 -17.77 1.33 5.97
N ILE A 273 -17.22 1.10 4.76
CA ILE A 273 -16.18 1.95 4.17
C ILE A 273 -16.72 3.37 3.94
N ASP A 274 -17.90 3.52 3.35
CA ASP A 274 -18.51 4.80 3.09
C ASP A 274 -18.84 5.57 4.36
N ARG A 275 -19.31 4.87 5.40
CA ARG A 275 -19.60 5.46 6.71
C ARG A 275 -18.35 6.05 7.34
N PHE A 276 -17.22 5.34 7.27
CA PHE A 276 -15.94 5.86 7.75
C PHE A 276 -15.63 7.21 7.10
N TYR A 277 -15.70 7.29 5.77
CA TYR A 277 -15.37 8.52 5.06
C TYR A 277 -16.38 9.65 5.24
N ARG A 278 -17.64 9.35 5.46
CA ARG A 278 -18.65 10.37 5.85
C ARG A 278 -18.28 11.04 7.17
N ILE A 279 -17.88 10.25 8.16
CA ILE A 279 -17.51 10.75 9.49
C ILE A 279 -16.15 11.46 9.43
N PHE A 280 -15.15 10.85 8.80
CA PHE A 280 -13.79 11.39 8.70
C PHE A 280 -13.75 12.73 7.95
N HIS A 281 -14.55 12.91 6.91
CA HIS A 281 -14.70 14.21 6.25
C HIS A 281 -15.31 15.28 7.16
N SER A 282 -16.30 14.91 7.95
CA SER A 282 -16.94 15.86 8.89
C SER A 282 -15.93 16.41 9.92
N TYR A 283 -14.99 15.60 10.38
CA TYR A 283 -13.95 16.05 11.32
C TYR A 283 -12.86 16.92 10.68
N ARG A 284 -12.52 16.69 9.41
CA ARG A 284 -11.50 17.49 8.70
C ARG A 284 -11.95 18.92 8.39
N PHE A 285 -13.24 19.14 8.15
CA PHE A 285 -13.81 20.47 7.92
C PHE A 285 -13.92 21.32 9.18
N ILE A 286 -13.86 20.74 10.38
CA ILE A 286 -13.92 21.45 11.66
C ILE A 286 -12.53 21.92 12.13
N GLY A 287 -11.46 21.31 11.64
CA GLY A 287 -10.07 21.62 12.02
C GLY A 287 -9.36 22.69 11.19
N ASP A 288 -9.95 23.11 10.07
CA ASP A 288 -9.37 24.09 9.14
C ASP A 288 -10.10 25.46 9.18
N THR A 289 -10.87 25.76 10.26
CA THR A 289 -11.50 27.09 10.48
C THR A 289 -10.78 27.89 11.54
#